data_4f31f738fe67d48ca3c03aa73d4eb2d6
#
_entry.id   4f31f738fe67d48ca3c03aa73d4eb2d6
#
_cell.length_a   1.000
_cell.length_b   1.000
_cell.length_c   1.000
_cell.angle_alpha   90.00
_cell.angle_beta   90.00
_cell.angle_gamma   90.00
#
_symmetry.space_group_name_H-M   'P 1'
#
loop_
_entity.id
_entity.type
_entity.pdbx_description
1 polymer ?
#
loop_
_entity_poly.entity_id
_entity_poly.type
_entity_poly.pdbx_seq_one_letter_code
_entity_poly.pdbx_strand_id
1 'polypeptide(L)'
;MAMSEDPIHHPHDKLFKAGFSRSENAAAFLREEVPAAVAEAVDWSRLHLEPGSFIDSHLRGFASDLLFSAPIGDADCLVYILFEHQTREEPMLALRLLRYMVRIWETWLQNHSQGRGARLPVIVPVVLAQDSKLWSLTPDFACLFDVPAGQEGNLAPFVPGFSFQLIELAGLPFEAIRGTPAGIMILRTMKAERTADLFADPVWDEALLVQVPEEIFELLVRYILGADVDKERFRTRVNSLLEVDLQTKAMTIADQLRAEGRQEGRQEGGEALARAVVSALEVRFGKVPEDLRASIKTMRDLDRLERLLRVAIEVESIEDFRRGVGGG
;
A
#
# COMPACT_ATOMS: atom_id res chain seq x y z
N MET A 1 2.87 22.09 12.53
CA MET A 1 3.95 21.13 12.29
C MET A 1 3.41 20.18 11.22
N ALA A 2 3.60 20.52 9.95
CA ALA A 2 3.12 19.73 8.83
C ALA A 2 4.03 18.50 8.71
N MET A 3 3.46 17.32 8.90
CA MET A 3 4.13 16.07 8.58
C MET A 3 4.26 16.01 7.06
N SER A 4 5.50 15.99 6.58
CA SER A 4 5.81 15.69 5.19
C SER A 4 5.26 14.29 4.90
N GLU A 5 4.32 14.20 3.98
CA GLU A 5 3.94 12.93 3.36
C GLU A 5 5.18 12.40 2.63
N ASP A 6 5.73 11.34 3.12
CA ASP A 6 6.84 10.61 2.51
C ASP A 6 6.30 9.83 1.30
N PRO A 7 6.71 10.14 0.05
CA PRO A 7 5.93 9.74 -1.14
C PRO A 7 6.03 8.27 -1.56
N ILE A 8 6.77 7.37 -0.89
CA ILE A 8 7.01 6.00 -1.43
C ILE A 8 7.10 4.92 -0.33
N HIS A 9 6.32 4.97 0.75
CA HIS A 9 6.55 3.95 1.78
C HIS A 9 5.75 2.63 1.67
N HIS A 10 4.71 2.50 0.80
CA HIS A 10 3.97 1.23 0.64
C HIS A 10 3.34 1.07 -0.76
N PRO A 11 4.13 0.79 -1.82
CA PRO A 11 3.59 0.63 -3.18
C PRO A 11 2.60 -0.54 -3.28
N HIS A 12 2.83 -1.61 -2.53
CA HIS A 12 1.96 -2.78 -2.45
C HIS A 12 0.57 -2.41 -1.92
N ASP A 13 0.53 -1.69 -0.80
CA ASP A 13 -0.71 -1.24 -0.16
C ASP A 13 -1.49 -0.28 -1.06
N LYS A 14 -0.79 0.60 -1.78
CA LYS A 14 -1.41 1.53 -2.72
C LYS A 14 -2.08 0.79 -3.87
N LEU A 15 -1.40 -0.19 -4.47
CA LEU A 15 -1.95 -0.99 -5.57
C LEU A 15 -3.12 -1.84 -5.07
N PHE A 16 -2.98 -2.51 -3.92
CA PHE A 16 -4.05 -3.29 -3.30
C PHE A 16 -5.29 -2.43 -3.04
N LYS A 17 -5.15 -1.31 -2.34
CA LYS A 17 -6.26 -0.39 -2.04
C LYS A 17 -6.92 0.16 -3.29
N ALA A 18 -6.14 0.63 -4.26
CA ALA A 18 -6.69 1.18 -5.50
C ALA A 18 -7.53 0.15 -6.27
N GLY A 19 -7.09 -1.11 -6.25
CA GLY A 19 -7.80 -2.21 -6.89
C GLY A 19 -9.03 -2.68 -6.12
N PHE A 20 -8.85 -3.00 -4.85
CA PHE A 20 -9.86 -3.69 -4.06
C PHE A 20 -10.78 -2.76 -3.26
N SER A 21 -10.56 -1.44 -3.22
CA SER A 21 -11.60 -0.49 -2.77
C SER A 21 -12.81 -0.45 -3.73
N ARG A 22 -12.69 -0.99 -4.92
CA ARG A 22 -13.81 -1.20 -5.83
C ARG A 22 -14.53 -2.49 -5.45
N SER A 23 -15.77 -2.35 -4.97
CA SER A 23 -16.54 -3.50 -4.47
C SER A 23 -16.70 -4.63 -5.49
N GLU A 24 -16.76 -4.31 -6.80
CA GLU A 24 -16.82 -5.32 -7.85
C GLU A 24 -15.56 -6.20 -7.91
N ASN A 25 -14.38 -5.62 -7.75
CA ASN A 25 -13.12 -6.38 -7.74
C ASN A 25 -13.02 -7.24 -6.48
N ALA A 26 -13.37 -6.66 -5.32
CA ALA A 26 -13.36 -7.37 -4.05
C ALA A 26 -14.38 -8.53 -4.07
N ALA A 27 -15.63 -8.29 -4.49
CA ALA A 27 -16.67 -9.30 -4.56
C ALA A 27 -16.28 -10.47 -5.46
N ALA A 28 -15.81 -10.17 -6.67
CA ALA A 28 -15.45 -11.20 -7.66
C ALA A 28 -14.28 -12.08 -7.19
N PHE A 29 -13.34 -11.54 -6.44
CA PHE A 29 -12.21 -12.28 -5.89
C PHE A 29 -12.58 -13.01 -4.59
N LEU A 30 -13.12 -12.30 -3.61
CA LEU A 30 -13.42 -12.87 -2.28
C LEU A 30 -14.41 -14.03 -2.34
N ARG A 31 -15.40 -13.96 -3.24
CA ARG A 31 -16.36 -15.03 -3.45
C ARG A 31 -15.71 -16.37 -3.82
N GLU A 32 -14.62 -16.35 -4.57
CA GLU A 32 -13.89 -17.56 -4.97
C GLU A 32 -12.96 -18.10 -3.88
N GLU A 33 -12.53 -17.22 -2.94
CA GLU A 33 -11.49 -17.53 -1.97
C GLU A 33 -12.01 -17.82 -0.55
N VAL A 34 -13.23 -17.36 -0.21
CA VAL A 34 -13.81 -17.68 1.11
C VAL A 34 -14.40 -19.08 1.13
N PRO A 35 -14.62 -19.70 2.31
CA PRO A 35 -15.27 -21.00 2.40
C PRO A 35 -16.61 -21.02 1.67
N ALA A 36 -16.91 -22.13 0.97
CA ALA A 36 -18.11 -22.27 0.13
C ALA A 36 -19.40 -21.87 0.85
N ALA A 37 -19.55 -22.26 2.12
CA ALA A 37 -20.72 -21.90 2.92
C ALA A 37 -20.87 -20.37 3.11
N VAL A 38 -19.77 -19.61 3.18
CA VAL A 38 -19.78 -18.15 3.23
C VAL A 38 -20.07 -17.58 1.85
N ALA A 39 -19.44 -18.14 0.80
CA ALA A 39 -19.63 -17.71 -0.58
C ALA A 39 -21.10 -17.83 -1.03
N GLU A 40 -21.79 -18.90 -0.61
CA GLU A 40 -23.20 -19.14 -0.93
C GLU A 40 -24.16 -18.27 -0.11
N ALA A 41 -23.81 -17.93 1.13
CA ALA A 41 -24.68 -17.20 2.04
C ALA A 41 -24.67 -15.69 1.83
N VAL A 42 -23.53 -15.12 1.35
CA VAL A 42 -23.34 -13.66 1.21
C VAL A 42 -23.93 -13.16 -0.12
N ASP A 43 -24.67 -12.07 -0.06
CA ASP A 43 -25.11 -11.34 -1.26
C ASP A 43 -23.96 -10.43 -1.78
N TRP A 44 -23.10 -11.01 -2.62
CA TRP A 44 -21.94 -10.31 -3.20
C TRP A 44 -22.33 -9.15 -4.12
N SER A 45 -23.53 -9.12 -4.67
CA SER A 45 -24.00 -8.02 -5.52
C SER A 45 -24.23 -6.73 -4.73
N ARG A 46 -24.37 -6.86 -3.41
CA ARG A 46 -24.58 -5.76 -2.45
C ARG A 46 -23.39 -5.56 -1.52
N LEU A 47 -22.20 -6.05 -1.90
CA LEU A 47 -20.97 -5.80 -1.17
C LEU A 47 -20.67 -4.29 -1.17
N HIS A 48 -20.55 -3.72 0.02
CA HIS A 48 -20.32 -2.29 0.22
C HIS A 48 -19.03 -2.06 0.99
N LEU A 49 -18.18 -1.15 0.48
CA LEU A 49 -16.98 -0.72 1.19
C LEU A 49 -17.37 0.24 2.32
N GLU A 50 -17.05 -0.12 3.54
CA GLU A 50 -17.29 0.73 4.72
C GLU A 50 -16.27 1.87 4.79
N PRO A 51 -16.71 3.05 5.32
CA PRO A 51 -15.79 4.16 5.52
C PRO A 51 -14.63 3.79 6.43
N GLY A 52 -13.42 4.29 6.13
CA GLY A 52 -12.21 4.04 6.93
C GLY A 52 -12.28 4.55 8.39
N SER A 53 -13.34 5.26 8.78
CA SER A 53 -13.60 5.65 10.17
C SER A 53 -14.07 4.49 11.05
N PHE A 54 -14.49 3.36 10.48
CA PHE A 54 -14.74 2.12 11.21
C PHE A 54 -13.45 1.49 11.76
N ILE A 55 -12.31 1.81 11.17
CA ILE A 55 -10.99 1.34 11.62
C ILE A 55 -10.34 2.51 12.35
N ASP A 56 -10.00 2.32 13.64
CA ASP A 56 -9.43 3.35 14.52
C ASP A 56 -8.22 4.06 13.92
N SER A 57 -8.13 5.38 14.12
CA SER A 57 -6.98 6.20 13.69
C SER A 57 -5.64 5.73 14.26
N HIS A 58 -5.64 5.09 15.44
CA HIS A 58 -4.43 4.51 16.04
C HIS A 58 -3.96 3.21 15.37
N LEU A 59 -4.82 2.56 14.59
CA LEU A 59 -4.51 1.38 13.81
C LEU A 59 -4.15 1.70 12.34
N ARG A 60 -4.39 2.93 11.90
CA ARG A 60 -4.11 3.40 10.52
C ARG A 60 -2.63 3.34 10.09
N GLY A 61 -1.71 3.11 11.03
CA GLY A 61 -0.28 2.98 10.74
C GLY A 61 0.15 1.58 10.29
N PHE A 62 -0.75 0.61 10.24
CA PHE A 62 -0.36 -0.79 10.10
C PHE A 62 -0.86 -1.46 8.84
N ALA A 63 -1.62 -0.92 7.96
CA ALA A 63 -1.89 -1.65 6.73
C ALA A 63 -3.04 -1.15 5.87
N SER A 64 -3.17 -1.82 4.77
CA SER A 64 -4.11 -1.78 3.68
C SER A 64 -5.40 -2.52 4.02
N ASP A 65 -6.04 -2.19 5.14
CA ASP A 65 -7.25 -2.89 5.53
C ASP A 65 -8.46 -2.31 4.81
N LEU A 66 -9.27 -3.16 4.23
CA LEU A 66 -10.54 -2.84 3.64
C LEU A 66 -11.64 -3.56 4.42
N LEU A 67 -12.64 -2.81 4.88
CA LEU A 67 -13.80 -3.36 5.55
C LEU A 67 -15.00 -3.28 4.62
N PHE A 68 -15.62 -4.42 4.37
CA PHE A 68 -16.84 -4.49 3.59
C PHE A 68 -17.99 -4.98 4.44
N SER A 69 -19.20 -4.56 4.10
CA SER A 69 -20.44 -5.15 4.61
C SER A 69 -21.26 -5.73 3.46
N ALA A 70 -21.96 -6.81 3.72
CA ALA A 70 -22.90 -7.40 2.78
C ALA A 70 -24.05 -8.07 3.55
N PRO A 71 -25.27 -8.11 2.97
CA PRO A 71 -26.36 -8.92 3.51
C PRO A 71 -26.03 -10.41 3.46
N ILE A 72 -26.58 -11.16 4.42
CA ILE A 72 -26.48 -12.62 4.45
C ILE A 72 -27.88 -13.24 4.43
N GLY A 73 -28.16 -14.04 3.41
CA GLY A 73 -29.49 -14.60 3.20
C GLY A 73 -30.57 -13.52 3.02
N ASP A 74 -31.81 -13.85 3.41
CA ASP A 74 -32.96 -12.95 3.39
C ASP A 74 -33.10 -12.12 4.66
N ALA A 75 -32.15 -12.19 5.58
CA ALA A 75 -32.19 -11.50 6.86
C ALA A 75 -31.62 -10.09 6.75
N ASP A 76 -32.16 -9.15 7.54
CA ASP A 76 -31.56 -7.81 7.80
C ASP A 76 -30.28 -7.93 8.64
N CYS A 77 -29.47 -8.96 8.38
CA CYS A 77 -28.22 -9.23 9.05
C CYS A 77 -27.06 -8.97 8.10
N LEU A 78 -26.13 -8.14 8.54
CA LEU A 78 -24.93 -7.85 7.78
C LEU A 78 -23.78 -8.74 8.28
N VAL A 79 -22.99 -9.23 7.35
CA VAL A 79 -21.67 -9.76 7.63
C VAL A 79 -20.63 -8.71 7.24
N TYR A 80 -19.61 -8.54 8.08
CA TYR A 80 -18.46 -7.71 7.75
C TYR A 80 -17.32 -8.60 7.27
N ILE A 81 -16.66 -8.20 6.19
CA ILE A 81 -15.48 -8.88 5.65
C ILE A 81 -14.30 -7.93 5.83
N LEU A 82 -13.40 -8.30 6.73
CA LEU A 82 -12.15 -7.58 6.95
C LEU A 82 -11.11 -8.18 5.99
N PHE A 83 -10.80 -7.44 4.91
CA PHE A 83 -9.84 -7.86 3.90
C PHE A 83 -8.51 -7.14 4.11
N GLU A 84 -7.53 -7.87 4.60
CA GLU A 84 -6.21 -7.38 4.99
C GLU A 84 -5.13 -7.88 4.03
N HIS A 85 -4.23 -6.98 3.63
CA HIS A 85 -3.06 -7.29 2.82
C HIS A 85 -1.80 -7.29 3.69
N GLN A 86 -0.98 -8.34 3.57
CA GLN A 86 0.25 -8.51 4.32
C GLN A 86 1.40 -8.95 3.42
N THR A 87 2.58 -8.35 3.62
CA THR A 87 3.79 -8.68 2.84
C THR A 87 4.76 -9.59 3.58
N ARG A 88 4.49 -9.89 4.86
CA ARG A 88 5.31 -10.76 5.71
C ARG A 88 4.45 -11.52 6.69
N GLU A 89 4.87 -12.73 7.03
CA GLU A 89 4.29 -13.49 8.13
C GLU A 89 4.48 -12.76 9.46
N GLU A 90 3.39 -12.60 10.20
CA GLU A 90 3.38 -11.99 11.53
C GLU A 90 2.85 -12.99 12.55
N PRO A 91 3.67 -13.43 13.54
CA PRO A 91 3.26 -14.45 14.50
C PRO A 91 2.01 -14.12 15.30
N MET A 92 1.75 -12.81 15.54
CA MET A 92 0.59 -12.32 16.29
C MET A 92 -0.52 -11.74 15.41
N LEU A 93 -0.55 -12.12 14.13
CA LEU A 93 -1.54 -11.65 13.17
C LEU A 93 -2.99 -11.88 13.67
N ALA A 94 -3.29 -13.08 14.16
CA ALA A 94 -4.63 -13.38 14.67
C ALA A 94 -5.02 -12.50 15.86
N LEU A 95 -4.08 -12.14 16.75
CA LEU A 95 -4.34 -11.17 17.82
C LEU A 95 -4.61 -9.77 17.28
N ARG A 96 -3.93 -9.36 16.23
CA ARG A 96 -4.18 -8.08 15.55
C ARG A 96 -5.56 -8.07 14.90
N LEU A 97 -5.95 -9.14 14.20
CA LEU A 97 -7.28 -9.30 13.63
C LEU A 97 -8.37 -9.22 14.71
N LEU A 98 -8.18 -9.87 15.86
CA LEU A 98 -9.12 -9.76 16.98
C LEU A 98 -9.28 -8.30 17.46
N ARG A 99 -8.19 -7.56 17.56
CA ARG A 99 -8.26 -6.13 17.93
C ARG A 99 -9.08 -5.31 16.92
N TYR A 100 -8.93 -5.58 15.62
CA TYR A 100 -9.75 -4.95 14.57
C TYR A 100 -11.23 -5.34 14.73
N MET A 101 -11.52 -6.62 14.91
CA MET A 101 -12.90 -7.10 15.11
C MET A 101 -13.55 -6.44 16.31
N VAL A 102 -12.86 -6.33 17.44
CA VAL A 102 -13.36 -5.63 18.63
C VAL A 102 -13.68 -4.17 18.31
N ARG A 103 -12.81 -3.46 17.60
CA ARG A 103 -13.04 -2.06 17.22
C ARG A 103 -14.22 -1.89 16.27
N ILE A 104 -14.39 -2.79 15.31
CA ILE A 104 -15.55 -2.81 14.42
C ILE A 104 -16.84 -2.98 15.26
N TRP A 105 -16.86 -3.92 16.20
CA TRP A 105 -18.01 -4.14 17.08
C TRP A 105 -18.29 -2.94 18.00
N GLU A 106 -17.27 -2.28 18.56
CA GLU A 106 -17.42 -1.07 19.36
C GLU A 106 -18.06 0.06 18.53
N THR A 107 -17.56 0.29 17.31
CA THR A 107 -18.14 1.29 16.39
C THR A 107 -19.55 0.93 15.97
N TRP A 108 -19.80 -0.34 15.69
CA TRP A 108 -21.14 -0.83 15.37
C TRP A 108 -22.13 -0.57 16.52
N LEU A 109 -21.74 -0.89 17.76
CA LEU A 109 -22.56 -0.63 18.96
C LEU A 109 -22.85 0.85 19.16
N GLN A 110 -21.88 1.73 18.93
CA GLN A 110 -22.10 3.19 19.02
C GLN A 110 -23.19 3.67 18.05
N ASN A 111 -23.23 3.09 16.85
CA ASN A 111 -24.18 3.47 15.80
C ASN A 111 -25.54 2.78 15.92
N HIS A 112 -25.63 1.64 16.64
CA HIS A 112 -26.82 0.79 16.71
C HIS A 112 -27.32 0.55 18.12
N SER A 113 -26.83 1.28 19.13
CA SER A 113 -27.07 1.03 20.57
C SER A 113 -28.47 1.39 21.10
N GLN A 114 -29.47 1.60 20.25
CA GLN A 114 -30.80 2.06 20.63
C GLN A 114 -31.75 0.94 21.14
N GLY A 115 -31.27 -0.26 21.50
CA GLY A 115 -32.13 -1.33 21.95
C GLY A 115 -31.51 -2.34 22.92
N ARG A 116 -32.27 -2.79 23.94
CA ARG A 116 -31.94 -3.99 24.74
C ARG A 116 -31.94 -5.21 23.80
N GLY A 117 -30.76 -5.83 23.60
CA GLY A 117 -30.61 -7.06 22.81
C GLY A 117 -29.88 -6.90 21.49
N ALA A 118 -29.15 -5.79 21.25
CA ALA A 118 -28.25 -5.67 20.09
C ALA A 118 -27.29 -6.85 20.04
N ARG A 119 -27.28 -7.57 18.89
CA ARG A 119 -26.35 -8.66 18.62
C ARG A 119 -25.23 -8.12 17.74
N LEU A 120 -24.00 -8.54 18.02
CA LEU A 120 -22.85 -8.16 17.22
C LEU A 120 -22.93 -8.83 15.83
N PRO A 121 -22.56 -8.10 14.76
CA PRO A 121 -22.48 -8.70 13.43
C PRO A 121 -21.33 -9.71 13.38
N VAL A 122 -21.46 -10.70 12.50
CA VAL A 122 -20.37 -11.61 12.20
C VAL A 122 -19.30 -10.87 11.39
N ILE A 123 -18.05 -11.09 11.71
CA ILE A 123 -16.91 -10.59 10.94
C ILE A 123 -16.15 -11.78 10.39
N VAL A 124 -15.89 -11.78 9.09
CA VAL A 124 -15.08 -12.78 8.38
C VAL A 124 -13.73 -12.13 8.06
N PRO A 125 -12.66 -12.46 8.79
CA PRO A 125 -11.34 -11.95 8.49
C PRO A 125 -10.74 -12.73 7.30
N VAL A 126 -10.25 -11.99 6.31
CA VAL A 126 -9.56 -12.53 5.13
C VAL A 126 -8.22 -11.84 5.00
N VAL A 127 -7.16 -12.61 4.91
CA VAL A 127 -5.78 -12.13 4.79
C VAL A 127 -5.21 -12.53 3.44
N LEU A 128 -4.77 -11.55 2.68
CA LEU A 128 -4.02 -11.74 1.44
C LEU A 128 -2.53 -11.64 1.73
N ALA A 129 -1.84 -12.77 1.69
CA ALA A 129 -0.40 -12.84 1.89
C ALA A 129 0.35 -12.65 0.57
N GLN A 130 1.09 -11.56 0.44
CA GLN A 130 2.00 -11.27 -0.65
C GLN A 130 3.44 -11.52 -0.19
N ASP A 131 3.81 -12.77 -0.02
CA ASP A 131 5.18 -13.17 0.34
C ASP A 131 5.81 -13.98 -0.81
N SER A 132 7.10 -14.21 -0.75
CA SER A 132 7.84 -15.09 -1.67
C SER A 132 7.68 -16.57 -1.35
N LYS A 133 7.18 -16.90 -0.16
CA LYS A 133 7.01 -18.27 0.37
C LYS A 133 5.65 -18.42 1.04
N LEU A 134 5.25 -19.67 1.23
CA LEU A 134 4.10 -20.00 2.07
C LEU A 134 4.41 -19.72 3.55
N TRP A 135 3.39 -19.31 4.28
CA TRP A 135 3.48 -19.04 5.70
C TRP A 135 3.36 -20.33 6.53
N SER A 136 4.00 -20.32 7.67
CA SER A 136 3.96 -21.45 8.60
C SER A 136 2.86 -21.33 9.65
N LEU A 137 2.23 -20.16 9.78
CA LEU A 137 1.18 -19.91 10.77
C LEU A 137 -0.10 -20.70 10.45
N THR A 138 -0.79 -21.09 11.51
CA THR A 138 -2.13 -21.68 11.42
C THR A 138 -3.16 -20.57 11.47
N PRO A 139 -4.15 -20.51 10.55
CA PRO A 139 -5.17 -19.47 10.53
C PRO A 139 -6.27 -19.67 11.58
N ASP A 140 -5.87 -19.92 12.80
CA ASP A 140 -6.73 -20.15 13.97
C ASP A 140 -6.18 -19.40 15.18
N PHE A 141 -7.02 -18.58 15.80
CA PHE A 141 -6.64 -17.77 16.95
C PHE A 141 -6.27 -18.63 18.17
N ALA A 142 -6.90 -19.79 18.35
CA ALA A 142 -6.65 -20.69 19.49
C ALA A 142 -5.20 -21.19 19.52
N CYS A 143 -4.51 -21.23 18.36
CA CYS A 143 -3.10 -21.64 18.29
C CYS A 143 -2.13 -20.66 18.96
N LEU A 144 -2.56 -19.46 19.34
CA LEU A 144 -1.73 -18.49 20.07
C LEU A 144 -1.63 -18.79 21.58
N PHE A 145 -2.43 -19.74 22.10
CA PHE A 145 -2.46 -20.02 23.53
C PHE A 145 -1.56 -21.20 23.90
N ASP A 146 -0.77 -20.99 24.93
CA ASP A 146 0.01 -22.06 25.56
C ASP A 146 -0.88 -22.78 26.56
N VAL A 147 -1.51 -23.88 26.12
CA VAL A 147 -2.39 -24.70 26.95
C VAL A 147 -1.58 -25.93 27.42
N PRO A 148 -1.45 -26.14 28.76
CA PRO A 148 -0.72 -27.30 29.28
C PRO A 148 -1.32 -28.63 28.79
N ALA A 149 -0.46 -29.58 28.45
CA ALA A 149 -0.87 -30.90 27.96
C ALA A 149 -1.83 -31.59 28.93
N GLY A 150 -2.93 -32.11 28.41
CA GLY A 150 -3.99 -32.75 29.17
C GLY A 150 -5.01 -31.80 29.84
N GLN A 151 -4.86 -30.49 29.65
CA GLN A 151 -5.81 -29.49 30.15
C GLN A 151 -6.64 -28.85 29.03
N GLU A 152 -6.46 -29.28 27.78
CA GLU A 152 -7.09 -28.67 26.60
C GLU A 152 -8.64 -28.64 26.77
N GLY A 153 -9.24 -29.77 27.18
CA GLY A 153 -10.69 -29.84 27.37
C GLY A 153 -11.22 -28.96 28.52
N ASN A 154 -10.42 -28.81 29.57
CA ASN A 154 -10.81 -28.01 30.74
C ASN A 154 -10.71 -26.51 30.48
N LEU A 155 -9.72 -26.08 29.68
CA LEU A 155 -9.43 -24.67 29.41
C LEU A 155 -10.07 -24.16 28.12
N ALA A 156 -10.47 -25.04 27.19
CA ALA A 156 -11.11 -24.65 25.94
C ALA A 156 -12.28 -23.65 26.08
N PRO A 157 -13.17 -23.74 27.09
CA PRO A 157 -14.25 -22.76 27.24
C PRO A 157 -13.78 -21.34 27.58
N PHE A 158 -12.52 -21.17 27.98
CA PHE A 158 -11.94 -19.88 28.36
C PHE A 158 -10.98 -19.32 27.30
N VAL A 159 -10.72 -20.07 26.25
CA VAL A 159 -9.90 -19.65 25.11
C VAL A 159 -10.81 -19.05 24.05
N PRO A 160 -10.70 -17.74 23.74
CA PRO A 160 -11.39 -17.18 22.59
C PRO A 160 -10.96 -17.87 21.31
N GLY A 161 -11.88 -18.13 20.40
CA GLY A 161 -11.59 -18.82 19.16
C GLY A 161 -12.29 -18.17 17.99
N PHE A 162 -11.57 -18.01 16.92
CA PHE A 162 -12.05 -17.72 15.56
C PHE A 162 -10.99 -18.17 14.57
N SER A 163 -11.42 -18.44 13.34
CA SER A 163 -10.51 -18.70 12.23
C SER A 163 -10.57 -17.52 11.24
N PHE A 164 -9.53 -17.36 10.44
CA PHE A 164 -9.50 -16.42 9.35
C PHE A 164 -9.13 -17.14 8.04
N GLN A 165 -9.58 -16.58 6.92
CA GLN A 165 -9.18 -17.07 5.61
C GLN A 165 -7.81 -16.51 5.25
N LEU A 166 -6.84 -17.40 5.03
CA LEU A 166 -5.51 -17.04 4.55
C LEU A 166 -5.41 -17.37 3.06
N ILE A 167 -5.13 -16.36 2.24
CA ILE A 167 -4.92 -16.47 0.80
C ILE A 167 -3.46 -16.17 0.52
N GLU A 168 -2.71 -17.16 0.08
CA GLU A 168 -1.27 -17.05 -0.14
C GLU A 168 -0.97 -16.96 -1.63
N LEU A 169 -0.64 -15.77 -2.12
CA LEU A 169 -0.32 -15.56 -3.54
C LEU A 169 0.84 -16.43 -4.02
N ALA A 170 1.80 -16.74 -3.15
CA ALA A 170 2.91 -17.64 -3.49
C ALA A 170 2.42 -19.02 -3.94
N GLY A 171 1.39 -19.55 -3.29
CA GLY A 171 0.84 -20.88 -3.57
C GLY A 171 -0.14 -20.95 -4.72
N LEU A 172 -0.74 -19.82 -5.12
CA LEU A 172 -1.73 -19.80 -6.20
C LEU A 172 -1.05 -19.79 -7.58
N PRO A 173 -1.33 -20.75 -8.48
CA PRO A 173 -0.94 -20.60 -9.89
C PRO A 173 -1.54 -19.32 -10.50
N PHE A 174 -0.86 -18.69 -11.45
CA PHE A 174 -1.39 -17.48 -12.11
C PHE A 174 -2.77 -17.70 -12.75
N GLU A 175 -2.98 -18.89 -13.31
CA GLU A 175 -4.22 -19.29 -13.98
C GLU A 175 -5.35 -19.61 -12.99
N ALA A 176 -5.03 -19.82 -11.71
CA ALA A 176 -6.01 -20.04 -10.66
C ALA A 176 -6.57 -18.74 -10.07
N ILE A 177 -5.88 -17.61 -10.27
CA ILE A 177 -6.34 -16.30 -9.80
C ILE A 177 -7.61 -15.92 -10.58
N ARG A 178 -8.72 -15.74 -9.85
CA ARG A 178 -10.05 -15.41 -10.38
C ARG A 178 -10.47 -14.00 -9.99
N GLY A 179 -11.47 -13.47 -10.67
CA GLY A 179 -12.02 -12.15 -10.39
C GLY A 179 -12.27 -11.34 -11.65
N THR A 180 -12.37 -10.04 -11.51
CA THR A 180 -12.42 -9.10 -12.63
C THR A 180 -11.07 -9.01 -13.34
N PRO A 181 -11.00 -8.60 -14.62
CA PRO A 181 -9.72 -8.36 -15.31
C PRO A 181 -8.75 -7.49 -14.49
N ALA A 182 -9.25 -6.39 -13.91
CA ALA A 182 -8.45 -5.52 -13.06
C ALA A 182 -7.93 -6.21 -11.79
N GLY A 183 -8.80 -6.93 -11.07
CA GLY A 183 -8.42 -7.68 -9.87
C GLY A 183 -7.38 -8.77 -10.17
N ILE A 184 -7.59 -9.53 -11.25
CA ILE A 184 -6.64 -10.57 -11.70
C ILE A 184 -5.28 -9.96 -12.03
N MET A 185 -5.23 -8.86 -12.79
CA MET A 185 -3.96 -8.24 -13.19
C MET A 185 -3.21 -7.64 -12.00
N ILE A 186 -3.92 -7.05 -11.03
CA ILE A 186 -3.32 -6.57 -9.78
C ILE A 186 -2.67 -7.72 -9.01
N LEU A 187 -3.39 -8.81 -8.77
CA LEU A 187 -2.89 -9.95 -8.01
C LEU A 187 -1.75 -10.69 -8.72
N ARG A 188 -1.82 -10.83 -10.04
CA ARG A 188 -0.73 -11.39 -10.84
C ARG A 188 0.53 -10.55 -10.76
N THR A 189 0.40 -9.22 -10.82
CA THR A 189 1.54 -8.29 -10.69
C THR A 189 2.12 -8.34 -9.29
N MET A 190 1.29 -8.32 -8.25
CA MET A 190 1.72 -8.43 -6.85
C MET A 190 2.43 -9.77 -6.58
N LYS A 191 1.91 -10.88 -7.12
CA LYS A 191 2.54 -12.20 -7.04
C LYS A 191 3.89 -12.21 -7.76
N ALA A 192 3.94 -11.72 -8.98
CA ALA A 192 5.15 -11.74 -9.81
C ALA A 192 6.29 -10.92 -9.21
N GLU A 193 6.00 -9.83 -8.52
CA GLU A 193 7.01 -9.04 -7.81
C GLU A 193 7.76 -9.86 -6.75
N ARG A 194 7.07 -10.79 -6.07
CA ARG A 194 7.65 -11.59 -4.99
C ARG A 194 8.17 -12.97 -5.41
N THR A 195 7.52 -13.60 -6.37
CA THR A 195 7.73 -15.04 -6.66
C THR A 195 8.20 -15.35 -8.06
N ALA A 196 8.10 -14.39 -8.97
CA ALA A 196 8.40 -14.60 -10.38
C ALA A 196 9.03 -13.34 -11.00
N ASP A 197 8.96 -13.26 -12.31
CA ASP A 197 9.45 -12.14 -13.10
C ASP A 197 8.28 -11.22 -13.47
N LEU A 198 8.39 -9.92 -13.14
CA LEU A 198 7.41 -8.90 -13.53
C LEU A 198 7.24 -8.75 -15.05
N PHE A 199 8.12 -9.37 -15.85
CA PHE A 199 8.01 -9.42 -17.30
C PHE A 199 7.43 -10.75 -17.84
N ALA A 200 7.01 -11.64 -16.96
CA ALA A 200 6.37 -12.90 -17.34
C ALA A 200 5.03 -12.68 -18.05
N ASP A 201 4.66 -13.60 -18.95
CA ASP A 201 3.45 -13.50 -19.77
C ASP A 201 2.15 -13.29 -18.97
N PRO A 202 1.93 -13.94 -17.81
CA PRO A 202 0.71 -13.71 -17.04
C PRO A 202 0.52 -12.29 -16.52
N VAL A 203 1.63 -11.51 -16.36
CA VAL A 203 1.60 -10.09 -15.93
C VAL A 203 1.27 -9.16 -17.10
N TRP A 204 1.48 -9.63 -18.33
CA TRP A 204 1.27 -8.87 -19.57
C TRP A 204 0.24 -9.55 -20.48
N ASP A 205 -0.78 -10.14 -19.86
CA ASP A 205 -1.91 -10.76 -20.56
C ASP A 205 -2.76 -9.68 -21.24
N GLU A 206 -2.54 -9.48 -22.53
CA GLU A 206 -3.19 -8.42 -23.31
C GLU A 206 -4.72 -8.58 -23.36
N ALA A 207 -5.22 -9.82 -23.37
CA ALA A 207 -6.66 -10.06 -23.38
C ALA A 207 -7.34 -9.55 -22.10
N LEU A 208 -6.62 -9.53 -20.98
CA LEU A 208 -7.09 -8.94 -19.74
C LEU A 208 -6.76 -7.45 -19.67
N LEU A 209 -5.55 -7.04 -20.06
CA LEU A 209 -5.09 -5.64 -19.95
C LEU A 209 -5.96 -4.65 -20.73
N VAL A 210 -6.49 -5.02 -21.90
CA VAL A 210 -7.41 -4.18 -22.67
C VAL A 210 -8.73 -3.91 -21.96
N GLN A 211 -9.10 -4.74 -20.97
CA GLN A 211 -10.32 -4.60 -20.18
C GLN A 211 -10.06 -3.87 -18.83
N VAL A 212 -8.80 -3.59 -18.52
CA VAL A 212 -8.43 -2.90 -17.28
C VAL A 212 -8.69 -1.40 -17.42
N PRO A 213 -9.37 -0.74 -16.47
CA PRO A 213 -9.51 0.71 -16.46
C PRO A 213 -8.16 1.42 -16.52
N GLU A 214 -8.11 2.56 -17.22
CA GLU A 214 -6.86 3.26 -17.51
C GLU A 214 -6.08 3.65 -16.24
N GLU A 215 -6.78 4.11 -15.21
CA GLU A 215 -6.17 4.47 -13.93
C GLU A 215 -5.54 3.26 -13.20
N ILE A 216 -6.12 2.05 -13.37
CA ILE A 216 -5.52 0.82 -12.81
C ILE A 216 -4.34 0.38 -13.66
N PHE A 217 -4.43 0.47 -14.99
CA PHE A 217 -3.31 0.17 -15.87
C PHE A 217 -2.10 1.08 -15.58
N GLU A 218 -2.33 2.38 -15.38
CA GLU A 218 -1.28 3.32 -14.96
C GLU A 218 -0.63 2.88 -13.64
N LEU A 219 -1.42 2.50 -12.65
CA LEU A 219 -0.91 2.03 -11.37
C LEU A 219 -0.08 0.75 -11.50
N LEU A 220 -0.50 -0.20 -12.34
CA LEU A 220 0.25 -1.42 -12.63
C LEU A 220 1.62 -1.10 -13.24
N VAL A 221 1.66 -0.22 -14.25
CA VAL A 221 2.92 0.19 -14.89
C VAL A 221 3.81 0.93 -13.90
N ARG A 222 3.26 1.86 -13.11
CA ARG A 222 4.00 2.57 -12.05
C ARG A 222 4.55 1.62 -10.99
N TYR A 223 3.77 0.62 -10.60
CA TYR A 223 4.19 -0.41 -9.65
C TYR A 223 5.36 -1.24 -10.20
N ILE A 224 5.26 -1.70 -11.45
CA ILE A 224 6.33 -2.46 -12.12
C ILE A 224 7.62 -1.63 -12.21
N LEU A 225 7.52 -0.36 -12.64
CA LEU A 225 8.67 0.54 -12.78
C LEU A 225 9.21 1.06 -11.44
N GLY A 226 8.42 1.02 -10.38
CA GLY A 226 8.84 1.33 -9.01
C GLY A 226 9.62 0.20 -8.34
N ALA A 227 9.49 -1.04 -8.83
CA ALA A 227 10.38 -2.12 -8.48
C ALA A 227 11.76 -1.92 -9.17
N ASP A 228 12.81 -2.52 -8.62
CA ASP A 228 14.17 -2.45 -9.21
C ASP A 228 14.25 -3.33 -10.48
N VAL A 229 13.63 -2.86 -11.55
CA VAL A 229 13.54 -3.58 -12.83
C VAL A 229 14.47 -2.98 -13.90
N ASP A 230 14.97 -3.85 -14.76
CA ASP A 230 15.75 -3.45 -15.94
C ASP A 230 14.85 -2.70 -16.94
N LYS A 231 15.23 -1.44 -17.24
CA LYS A 231 14.49 -0.56 -18.14
C LYS A 231 14.46 -1.03 -19.59
N GLU A 232 15.50 -1.73 -20.04
CA GLU A 232 15.55 -2.28 -21.41
C GLU A 232 14.67 -3.52 -21.52
N ARG A 233 14.59 -4.36 -20.46
CA ARG A 233 13.64 -5.45 -20.39
C ARG A 233 12.19 -4.93 -20.42
N PHE A 234 11.91 -3.86 -19.67
CA PHE A 234 10.59 -3.21 -19.73
C PHE A 234 10.23 -2.76 -21.15
N ARG A 235 11.14 -2.03 -21.83
CA ARG A 235 10.93 -1.59 -23.20
C ARG A 235 10.72 -2.75 -24.16
N THR A 236 11.56 -3.79 -24.06
CA THR A 236 11.46 -4.99 -24.89
C THR A 236 10.09 -5.64 -24.68
N ARG A 237 9.64 -5.76 -23.43
CA ARG A 237 8.33 -6.36 -23.11
C ARG A 237 7.18 -5.53 -23.65
N VAL A 238 7.19 -4.22 -23.43
CA VAL A 238 6.16 -3.32 -23.96
C VAL A 238 6.11 -3.36 -25.48
N ASN A 239 7.25 -3.33 -26.16
CA ASN A 239 7.32 -3.39 -27.63
C ASN A 239 6.88 -4.75 -28.20
N SER A 240 6.83 -5.81 -27.40
CA SER A 240 6.34 -7.13 -27.83
C SER A 240 4.83 -7.28 -27.75
N LEU A 241 4.11 -6.34 -27.13
CA LEU A 241 2.65 -6.35 -27.11
C LEU A 241 2.11 -6.17 -28.54
N LEU A 242 0.98 -6.77 -28.83
CA LEU A 242 0.30 -6.61 -30.13
C LEU A 242 -0.59 -5.36 -30.15
N GLU A 243 -1.10 -4.99 -28.97
CA GLU A 243 -2.01 -3.85 -28.80
C GLU A 243 -1.21 -2.53 -28.72
N VAL A 244 -1.23 -1.78 -29.80
CA VAL A 244 -0.47 -0.50 -29.93
C VAL A 244 -0.88 0.55 -28.90
N ASP A 245 -2.15 0.55 -28.49
CA ASP A 245 -2.66 1.47 -27.45
C ASP A 245 -2.01 1.20 -26.10
N LEU A 246 -1.90 -0.09 -25.71
CA LEU A 246 -1.19 -0.49 -24.48
C LEU A 246 0.29 -0.14 -24.53
N GLN A 247 0.95 -0.35 -25.67
CA GLN A 247 2.35 0.05 -25.88
C GLN A 247 2.51 1.56 -25.62
N THR A 248 1.69 2.35 -26.29
CA THR A 248 1.76 3.82 -26.23
C THR A 248 1.52 4.33 -24.80
N LYS A 249 0.50 3.83 -24.13
CA LYS A 249 0.19 4.19 -22.74
C LYS A 249 1.33 3.82 -21.80
N ALA A 250 1.85 2.58 -21.87
CA ALA A 250 2.94 2.13 -21.01
C ALA A 250 4.21 2.97 -21.21
N MET A 251 4.56 3.31 -22.44
CA MET A 251 5.72 4.17 -22.74
C MET A 251 5.52 5.59 -22.25
N THR A 252 4.32 6.16 -22.42
CA THR A 252 3.99 7.49 -21.92
C THR A 252 4.14 7.58 -20.40
N ILE A 253 3.62 6.59 -19.67
CA ILE A 253 3.76 6.50 -18.21
C ILE A 253 5.24 6.41 -17.81
N ALA A 254 6.02 5.60 -18.52
CA ALA A 254 7.46 5.47 -18.25
C ALA A 254 8.20 6.80 -18.46
N ASP A 255 7.85 7.58 -19.48
CA ASP A 255 8.45 8.89 -19.74
C ASP A 255 8.03 9.93 -18.70
N GLN A 256 6.79 9.91 -18.24
CA GLN A 256 6.31 10.73 -17.13
C GLN A 256 7.08 10.43 -15.85
N LEU A 257 7.21 9.16 -15.45
CA LEU A 257 7.97 8.76 -14.27
C LEU A 257 9.43 9.21 -14.34
N ARG A 258 10.06 9.14 -15.52
CA ARG A 258 11.42 9.65 -15.72
C ARG A 258 11.52 11.16 -15.55
N ALA A 259 10.47 11.90 -16.00
CA ALA A 259 10.43 13.34 -15.84
C ALA A 259 10.21 13.73 -14.37
N GLU A 260 9.29 13.03 -13.68
CA GLU A 260 9.04 13.18 -12.24
C GLU A 260 10.33 12.93 -11.43
N GLY A 261 10.99 11.78 -11.63
CA GLY A 261 12.23 11.45 -10.92
C GLY A 261 13.39 12.42 -11.18
N ARG A 262 13.49 12.99 -12.42
CA ARG A 262 14.48 14.04 -12.70
C ARG A 262 14.16 15.33 -11.95
N GLN A 263 12.88 15.68 -11.83
CA GLN A 263 12.44 16.86 -11.10
C GLN A 263 12.68 16.71 -9.60
N GLU A 264 12.30 15.56 -9.04
CA GLU A 264 12.54 15.21 -7.63
C GLU A 264 14.04 15.23 -7.31
N GLY A 265 14.86 14.55 -8.10
CA GLY A 265 16.31 14.54 -7.90
C GLY A 265 16.96 15.93 -8.00
N ARG A 266 16.44 16.83 -8.86
CA ARG A 266 16.88 18.23 -8.90
C ARG A 266 16.46 18.99 -7.64
N GLN A 267 15.26 18.75 -7.15
CA GLN A 267 14.76 19.40 -5.93
C GLN A 267 15.56 18.93 -4.71
N GLU A 268 15.70 17.62 -4.51
CA GLU A 268 16.48 17.03 -3.41
C GLU A 268 17.95 17.48 -3.44
N GLY A 269 18.56 17.46 -4.64
CA GLY A 269 19.91 17.98 -4.84
C GLY A 269 20.02 19.45 -4.48
N GLY A 270 19.05 20.27 -4.86
CA GLY A 270 18.98 21.68 -4.51
C GLY A 270 18.86 21.90 -2.99
N GLU A 271 17.99 21.14 -2.33
CA GLU A 271 17.83 21.22 -0.88
C GLU A 271 19.08 20.76 -0.13
N ALA A 272 19.76 19.70 -0.61
CA ALA A 272 21.00 19.22 -0.05
C ALA A 272 22.12 20.27 -0.18
N LEU A 273 22.29 20.87 -1.36
CA LEU A 273 23.25 21.95 -1.60
C LEU A 273 22.93 23.20 -0.76
N ALA A 274 21.66 23.59 -0.67
CA ALA A 274 21.27 24.72 0.18
C ALA A 274 21.60 24.48 1.66
N ARG A 275 21.37 23.26 2.17
CA ARG A 275 21.79 22.85 3.52
C ARG A 275 23.31 22.90 3.67
N ALA A 276 24.06 22.41 2.67
CA ALA A 276 25.53 22.44 2.71
C ALA A 276 26.09 23.88 2.75
N VAL A 277 25.53 24.80 1.95
CA VAL A 277 25.91 26.23 1.99
C VAL A 277 25.67 26.83 3.38
N VAL A 278 24.48 26.60 3.96
CA VAL A 278 24.16 27.11 5.31
C VAL A 278 25.11 26.53 6.36
N SER A 279 25.37 25.22 6.30
CA SER A 279 26.27 24.54 7.21
C SER A 279 27.70 25.04 7.10
N ALA A 280 28.22 25.29 5.89
CA ALA A 280 29.55 25.85 5.67
C ALA A 280 29.69 27.26 6.31
N LEU A 281 28.66 28.10 6.14
CA LEU A 281 28.62 29.43 6.76
C LEU A 281 28.55 29.34 8.31
N GLU A 282 27.75 28.39 8.84
CA GLU A 282 27.65 28.20 10.31
C GLU A 282 28.96 27.73 10.93
N VAL A 283 29.67 26.83 10.26
CA VAL A 283 30.99 26.35 10.72
C VAL A 283 32.02 27.48 10.75
N ARG A 284 32.00 28.37 9.76
CA ARG A 284 33.01 29.43 9.60
C ARG A 284 32.69 30.68 10.39
N PHE A 285 31.42 31.07 10.44
CA PHE A 285 31.01 32.38 10.96
C PHE A 285 30.04 32.29 12.14
N GLY A 286 29.68 31.08 12.59
CA GLY A 286 28.71 30.90 13.65
C GLY A 286 27.27 31.08 13.16
N LYS A 287 26.45 31.84 13.85
CA LYS A 287 25.03 31.98 13.55
C LYS A 287 24.79 32.72 12.22
N VAL A 288 24.17 32.03 11.24
CA VAL A 288 23.75 32.65 9.96
C VAL A 288 22.45 33.43 10.17
N PRO A 289 22.37 34.71 9.71
CA PRO A 289 21.13 35.49 9.76
C PRO A 289 19.95 34.78 9.10
N GLU A 290 18.75 34.89 9.70
CA GLU A 290 17.60 34.11 9.29
C GLU A 290 17.11 34.46 7.88
N ASP A 291 17.18 35.76 7.50
CA ASP A 291 16.88 36.24 6.16
C ASP A 291 17.77 35.61 5.08
N LEU A 292 19.09 35.51 5.39
CA LEU A 292 20.05 34.88 4.47
C LEU A 292 19.83 33.36 4.38
N ARG A 293 19.55 32.72 5.51
CA ARG A 293 19.21 31.28 5.59
C ARG A 293 17.96 30.98 4.76
N ALA A 294 16.91 31.77 4.92
CA ALA A 294 15.67 31.63 4.16
C ALA A 294 15.89 31.84 2.64
N SER A 295 16.67 32.86 2.26
CA SER A 295 17.04 33.11 0.87
C SER A 295 17.77 31.94 0.23
N ILE A 296 18.75 31.34 0.91
CA ILE A 296 19.49 30.17 0.43
C ILE A 296 18.56 28.97 0.30
N LYS A 297 17.72 28.70 1.30
CA LYS A 297 16.79 27.54 1.30
C LYS A 297 15.72 27.59 0.21
N THR A 298 15.35 28.80 -0.24
CA THR A 298 14.35 28.96 -1.32
C THR A 298 14.95 28.88 -2.71
N MET A 299 16.27 28.88 -2.85
CA MET A 299 16.95 28.80 -4.13
C MET A 299 16.76 27.44 -4.77
N ARG A 300 16.46 27.40 -6.09
CA ARG A 300 16.23 26.17 -6.87
C ARG A 300 17.29 25.96 -7.97
N ASP A 301 18.14 26.95 -8.21
CA ASP A 301 19.19 26.90 -9.21
C ASP A 301 20.42 26.18 -8.62
N LEU A 302 20.67 24.94 -9.07
CA LEU A 302 21.75 24.09 -8.61
C LEU A 302 23.12 24.72 -8.89
N ASP A 303 23.33 25.27 -10.09
CA ASP A 303 24.60 25.86 -10.50
C ASP A 303 24.90 27.12 -9.62
N ARG A 304 23.88 27.85 -9.24
CA ARG A 304 24.01 28.97 -8.32
C ARG A 304 24.33 28.51 -6.91
N LEU A 305 23.68 27.47 -6.40
CA LEU A 305 23.97 26.90 -5.10
C LEU A 305 25.39 26.31 -5.01
N GLU A 306 25.87 25.65 -6.07
CA GLU A 306 27.25 25.17 -6.13
C GLU A 306 28.26 26.32 -6.08
N ARG A 307 28.01 27.40 -6.84
CA ARG A 307 28.86 28.60 -6.78
C ARG A 307 28.86 29.19 -5.36
N LEU A 308 27.68 29.31 -4.76
CA LEU A 308 27.55 29.83 -3.39
C LEU A 308 28.25 28.94 -2.35
N LEU A 309 28.27 27.62 -2.54
CA LEU A 309 29.00 26.72 -1.66
C LEU A 309 30.51 26.98 -1.72
N ARG A 310 31.07 27.18 -2.92
CA ARG A 310 32.49 27.57 -3.09
C ARG A 310 32.77 28.93 -2.41
N VAL A 311 31.92 29.93 -2.71
CA VAL A 311 32.06 31.26 -2.11
C VAL A 311 31.96 31.19 -0.59
N ALA A 312 31.06 30.36 -0.01
CA ALA A 312 30.93 30.18 1.43
C ALA A 312 32.21 29.66 2.10
N ILE A 313 33.05 28.91 1.34
CA ILE A 313 34.34 28.39 1.81
C ILE A 313 35.46 29.45 1.70
N GLU A 314 35.38 30.37 0.75
CA GLU A 314 36.47 31.31 0.40
C GLU A 314 36.36 32.68 1.08
N VAL A 315 35.14 33.21 1.26
CA VAL A 315 34.92 34.57 1.80
C VAL A 315 35.45 34.75 3.22
N GLU A 316 35.83 35.99 3.58
CA GLU A 316 36.37 36.31 4.87
C GLU A 316 35.30 36.70 5.90
N SER A 317 34.10 37.09 5.44
CA SER A 317 32.99 37.48 6.34
C SER A 317 31.62 37.10 5.75
N ILE A 318 30.59 37.08 6.61
CA ILE A 318 29.20 36.81 6.20
C ILE A 318 28.62 37.96 5.37
N GLU A 319 29.12 39.18 5.56
CA GLU A 319 28.79 40.38 4.80
C GLU A 319 29.30 40.28 3.36
N ASP A 320 30.50 39.73 3.15
CA ASP A 320 31.06 39.49 1.83
C ASP A 320 30.27 38.41 1.07
N PHE A 321 29.90 37.36 1.78
CA PHE A 321 29.00 36.35 1.23
C PHE A 321 27.66 36.96 0.78
N ARG A 322 27.04 37.78 1.64
CA ARG A 322 25.76 38.44 1.36
C ARG A 322 25.82 39.32 0.12
N ARG A 323 26.93 40.06 -0.11
CA ARG A 323 27.14 40.85 -1.33
C ARG A 323 27.18 39.96 -2.58
N GLY A 324 27.81 38.79 -2.46
CA GLY A 324 27.83 37.81 -3.57
C GLY A 324 26.48 37.17 -3.89
N VAL A 325 25.61 37.02 -2.91
CA VAL A 325 24.23 36.48 -3.11
C VAL A 325 23.32 37.50 -3.81
N GLY A 326 23.48 38.81 -3.52
CA GLY A 326 22.63 39.88 -4.06
C GLY A 326 23.05 40.42 -5.42
N GLY A 327 24.16 40.00 -6.00
CA GLY A 327 24.78 40.56 -7.23
C GLY A 327 24.58 39.73 -8.49
N GLY A 328 23.49 38.95 -8.60
CA GLY A 328 23.21 38.11 -9.79
C GLY A 328 21.77 38.23 -10.27
#